data_b8c563121b6e24455383c3560792bfcb
#
_entry.id   b8c563121b6e24455383c3560792bfcb
#
_cell.length_a   1.000
_cell.length_b   1.000
_cell.length_c   1.000
_cell.angle_alpha   90.00
_cell.angle_beta   90.00
_cell.angle_gamma   90.00
#
_symmetry.space_group_name_H-M   'P 1'
#
loop_
_entity.id
_entity.type
_entity.pdbx_description
1 polymer ?
#
loop_
_entity_poly.entity_id
_entity_poly.type
_entity_poly.pdbx_seq_one_letter_code
_entity_poly.pdbx_strand_id
1 'polypeptide(L)'
;MKVIYEPRFNYQLGLLKYLHPFDGEKFAKVASELDSVDVEVIQPNESISTDIINEYLNELMRKLVLSRTLIFRALEVPKIPFVSFDFLDKKILTPMRLAVAGTLLGAEKALESGETMWNLSGGFHHASNLNMEGFCIYNDIGITYQQLRKNGYLSETDKVLIIDVDAHHGNGNAYSFKDNENVHLLDVYNEDI
;
A
#
# COMPACT_ATOMS: atom_id res chain seq x y z
N MET A 1 -13.91 -13.18 11.86
CA MET A 1 -12.88 -12.71 10.93
C MET A 1 -12.57 -11.25 11.27
N LYS A 2 -11.28 -10.81 11.24
CA LYS A 2 -10.89 -9.43 11.55
C LYS A 2 -10.45 -8.72 10.30
N VAL A 3 -11.00 -7.53 10.05
CA VAL A 3 -10.80 -6.77 8.81
C VAL A 3 -10.35 -5.36 9.14
N ILE A 4 -9.26 -4.92 8.51
CA ILE A 4 -8.81 -3.54 8.55
C ILE A 4 -9.50 -2.80 7.41
N TYR A 5 -10.39 -1.89 7.73
CA TYR A 5 -11.09 -1.06 6.77
C TYR A 5 -11.41 0.32 7.34
N GLU A 6 -11.23 1.34 6.51
CA GLU A 6 -11.59 2.71 6.81
C GLU A 6 -12.15 3.36 5.53
N PRO A 7 -13.32 4.03 5.59
CA PRO A 7 -13.95 4.63 4.40
C PRO A 7 -13.03 5.55 3.58
N ARG A 8 -12.06 6.21 4.22
CA ARG A 8 -11.04 7.06 3.55
C ARG A 8 -10.01 6.27 2.74
N PHE A 9 -10.04 4.92 2.72
CA PHE A 9 -9.23 4.14 1.78
C PHE A 9 -9.64 4.36 0.34
N ASN A 10 -10.91 4.77 0.12
CA ASN A 10 -11.44 5.00 -1.21
C ASN A 10 -10.91 6.30 -1.81
N TYR A 11 -10.56 6.24 -3.10
CA TYR A 11 -10.03 7.39 -3.83
C TYR A 11 -11.17 8.26 -4.34
N GLN A 12 -11.25 9.51 -3.88
CA GLN A 12 -12.28 10.46 -4.30
C GLN A 12 -11.87 11.18 -5.58
N LEU A 13 -11.80 10.44 -6.69
CA LEU A 13 -11.27 10.92 -7.95
C LEU A 13 -12.19 11.91 -8.70
N GLY A 14 -13.45 12.05 -8.29
CA GLY A 14 -14.42 12.91 -8.99
C GLY A 14 -14.55 12.50 -10.46
N LEU A 15 -14.42 13.48 -11.38
CA LEU A 15 -14.47 13.21 -12.82
C LEU A 15 -13.25 12.41 -13.35
N LEU A 16 -12.15 12.38 -12.58
CA LEU A 16 -10.95 11.63 -12.97
C LEU A 16 -11.19 10.12 -13.00
N LYS A 17 -12.22 9.61 -12.31
CA LYS A 17 -12.61 8.20 -12.36
C LYS A 17 -12.93 7.67 -13.75
N TYR A 18 -13.26 8.56 -14.69
CA TYR A 18 -13.56 8.17 -16.09
C TYR A 18 -12.30 8.09 -16.97
N LEU A 19 -11.14 8.51 -16.48
CA LEU A 19 -9.89 8.49 -17.25
C LEU A 19 -9.16 7.15 -17.16
N HIS A 20 -9.55 6.33 -16.19
CA HIS A 20 -8.91 5.04 -15.97
C HIS A 20 -9.93 4.00 -15.48
N PRO A 21 -9.79 2.72 -15.87
CA PRO A 21 -10.69 1.65 -15.43
C PRO A 21 -10.58 1.32 -13.92
N PHE A 22 -9.59 1.84 -13.21
CA PHE A 22 -9.43 1.60 -11.79
C PHE A 22 -10.62 2.14 -10.99
N ASP A 23 -11.30 1.25 -10.26
CA ASP A 23 -12.41 1.61 -9.40
C ASP A 23 -11.92 2.13 -8.05
N GLY A 24 -11.91 3.46 -7.90
CA GLY A 24 -11.49 4.11 -6.65
C GLY A 24 -12.39 3.83 -5.45
N GLU A 25 -13.58 3.26 -5.65
CA GLU A 25 -14.56 2.93 -4.60
C GLU A 25 -14.62 1.43 -4.31
N LYS A 26 -13.71 0.63 -4.85
CA LYS A 26 -13.71 -0.84 -4.72
C LYS A 26 -13.69 -1.29 -3.25
N PHE A 27 -12.99 -0.57 -2.39
CA PHE A 27 -12.85 -0.95 -0.98
C PHE A 27 -14.17 -0.81 -0.22
N ALA A 28 -14.97 0.24 -0.50
CA ALA A 28 -16.30 0.39 0.07
C ALA A 28 -17.27 -0.68 -0.42
N LYS A 29 -17.16 -1.07 -1.70
CA LYS A 29 -17.98 -2.15 -2.27
C LYS A 29 -17.67 -3.48 -1.59
N VAL A 30 -16.39 -3.81 -1.44
CA VAL A 30 -15.99 -5.02 -0.71
C VAL A 30 -16.46 -4.96 0.74
N ALA A 31 -16.28 -3.82 1.42
CA ALA A 31 -16.72 -3.66 2.82
C ALA A 31 -18.23 -3.86 2.97
N SER A 32 -19.05 -3.36 2.04
CA SER A 32 -20.51 -3.54 2.08
C SER A 32 -20.95 -4.99 1.92
N GLU A 33 -20.20 -5.82 1.19
CA GLU A 33 -20.50 -7.27 1.10
C GLU A 33 -20.22 -7.99 2.43
N LEU A 34 -19.33 -7.45 3.26
CA LEU A 34 -19.00 -8.01 4.57
C LEU A 34 -20.06 -7.72 5.64
N ASP A 35 -20.99 -6.79 5.40
CA ASP A 35 -22.09 -6.48 6.34
C ASP A 35 -22.99 -7.70 6.63
N SER A 36 -23.02 -8.68 5.74
CA SER A 36 -23.76 -9.94 5.90
C SER A 36 -22.98 -11.04 6.63
N VAL A 37 -21.73 -10.79 6.97
CA VAL A 37 -20.81 -11.76 7.59
C VAL A 37 -20.40 -11.24 8.97
N ASP A 38 -20.23 -12.15 9.92
CA ASP A 38 -19.72 -11.77 11.26
C ASP A 38 -18.24 -11.40 11.18
N VAL A 39 -17.98 -10.10 11.03
CA VAL A 39 -16.63 -9.51 10.95
C VAL A 39 -16.44 -8.43 12.01
N GLU A 40 -15.27 -8.42 12.62
CA GLU A 40 -14.77 -7.32 13.44
C GLU A 40 -14.01 -6.35 12.54
N VAL A 41 -14.52 -5.12 12.41
CA VAL A 41 -13.84 -4.08 11.64
C VAL A 41 -12.95 -3.26 12.55
N ILE A 42 -11.66 -3.21 12.22
CA ILE A 42 -10.64 -2.42 12.91
C ILE A 42 -10.22 -1.28 11.98
N GLN A 43 -10.12 -0.07 12.51
CA GLN A 43 -9.79 1.11 11.71
C GLN A 43 -8.43 1.68 12.10
N PRO A 44 -7.56 2.02 11.13
CA PRO A 44 -6.41 2.86 11.42
C PRO A 44 -6.90 4.28 11.78
N ASN A 45 -6.43 4.82 12.89
CA ASN A 45 -6.85 6.14 13.36
C ASN A 45 -6.39 7.26 12.41
N GLU A 46 -5.16 7.14 11.94
CA GLU A 46 -4.47 8.15 11.12
C GLU A 46 -3.69 7.49 9.99
N SER A 47 -3.39 8.28 8.95
CA SER A 47 -2.44 7.86 7.92
C SER A 47 -1.03 7.75 8.51
N ILE A 48 -0.23 6.84 7.95
CA ILE A 48 1.18 6.74 8.33
C ILE A 48 1.88 8.09 8.11
N SER A 49 2.78 8.46 9.01
CA SER A 49 3.47 9.74 8.91
C SER A 49 4.42 9.78 7.71
N THR A 50 4.62 10.97 7.16
CA THR A 50 5.61 11.18 6.09
C THR A 50 7.02 10.90 6.54
N ASP A 51 7.33 11.01 7.84
CA ASP A 51 8.65 10.69 8.39
C ASP A 51 8.94 9.20 8.28
N ILE A 52 7.98 8.34 8.62
CA ILE A 52 8.11 6.88 8.46
C ILE A 52 8.29 6.51 6.98
N ILE A 53 7.53 7.13 6.09
CA ILE A 53 7.69 6.92 4.64
C ILE A 53 9.10 7.36 4.20
N ASN A 54 9.56 8.52 4.65
CA ASN A 54 10.88 9.04 4.32
C ASN A 54 12.02 8.19 4.89
N GLU A 55 11.84 7.53 6.02
CA GLU A 55 12.81 6.56 6.53
C GLU A 55 12.99 5.37 5.58
N TYR A 56 11.92 4.92 4.94
CA TYR A 56 11.95 3.82 3.98
C TYR A 56 12.50 4.24 2.60
N LEU A 57 12.09 5.41 2.10
CA LEU A 57 12.49 5.90 0.79
C LEU A 57 13.95 6.35 0.75
N ASN A 58 14.64 6.09 -0.36
CA ASN A 58 15.94 6.69 -0.59
C ASN A 58 15.83 8.22 -0.79
N GLU A 59 16.96 8.93 -0.75
CA GLU A 59 16.99 10.40 -0.84
C GLU A 59 16.37 10.93 -2.15
N LEU A 60 16.57 10.24 -3.26
CA LEU A 60 16.01 10.62 -4.56
C LEU A 60 14.47 10.47 -4.53
N MET A 61 13.98 9.32 -4.07
CA MET A 61 12.55 9.05 -4.03
C MET A 61 11.79 10.00 -3.10
N ARG A 62 12.36 10.46 -1.99
CA ARG A 62 11.75 11.49 -1.12
C ARG A 62 11.39 12.76 -1.89
N LYS A 63 12.17 13.10 -2.92
CA LYS A 63 11.91 14.25 -3.80
C LYS A 63 10.92 13.90 -4.91
N LEU A 64 11.02 12.69 -5.47
CA LEU A 64 10.22 12.25 -6.61
C LEU A 64 8.75 11.99 -6.25
N VAL A 65 8.45 11.50 -5.05
CA VAL A 65 7.05 11.31 -4.57
C VAL A 65 6.29 12.62 -4.43
N LEU A 66 6.97 13.76 -4.45
CA LEU A 66 6.36 15.10 -4.48
C LEU A 66 6.14 15.63 -5.90
N SER A 67 6.61 14.92 -6.92
CA SER A 67 6.49 15.32 -8.32
C SER A 67 5.15 14.94 -8.90
N ARG A 68 4.29 15.92 -9.21
CA ARG A 68 3.00 15.68 -9.88
C ARG A 68 3.14 14.86 -11.16
N THR A 69 4.18 15.13 -11.95
CA THR A 69 4.40 14.41 -13.22
C THR A 69 4.67 12.93 -12.99
N LEU A 70 5.45 12.61 -11.96
CA LEU A 70 5.77 11.21 -11.63
C LEU A 70 4.59 10.50 -10.95
N ILE A 71 3.82 11.22 -10.13
CA ILE A 71 2.57 10.68 -9.57
C ILE A 71 1.60 10.31 -10.70
N PHE A 72 1.35 11.20 -11.68
CA PHE A 72 0.52 10.87 -12.83
C PHE A 72 1.04 9.68 -13.63
N ARG A 73 2.36 9.58 -13.81
CA ARG A 73 2.98 8.44 -14.48
C ARG A 73 2.75 7.14 -13.69
N ALA A 74 2.97 7.16 -12.37
CA ALA A 74 2.76 5.99 -11.51
C ALA A 74 1.28 5.56 -11.47
N LEU A 75 0.35 6.51 -11.62
CA LEU A 75 -1.08 6.24 -11.72
C LEU A 75 -1.53 5.91 -13.16
N GLU A 76 -0.60 5.81 -14.10
CA GLU A 76 -0.88 5.45 -15.52
C GLU A 76 -1.93 6.33 -16.21
N VAL A 77 -2.06 7.57 -15.76
CA VAL A 77 -2.97 8.54 -16.36
C VAL A 77 -2.21 9.71 -16.99
N PRO A 78 -2.76 10.31 -18.05
CA PRO A 78 -2.16 11.50 -18.63
C PRO A 78 -2.02 12.63 -17.61
N LYS A 79 -0.94 13.42 -17.73
CA LYS A 79 -0.77 14.60 -16.88
C LYS A 79 -1.91 15.59 -17.13
N ILE A 80 -2.71 15.83 -16.11
CA ILE A 80 -3.88 16.72 -16.21
C ILE A 80 -3.42 18.14 -15.83
N PRO A 81 -3.56 19.12 -16.74
CA PRO A 81 -3.34 20.52 -16.43
C PRO A 81 -4.23 20.95 -15.25
N PHE A 82 -3.75 21.87 -14.45
CA PHE A 82 -4.50 22.51 -13.35
C PHE A 82 -4.81 21.63 -12.12
N VAL A 83 -4.51 20.33 -12.13
CA VAL A 83 -4.58 19.51 -10.91
C VAL A 83 -3.40 19.89 -10.02
N SER A 84 -3.68 20.44 -8.82
CA SER A 84 -2.65 20.82 -7.86
C SER A 84 -2.03 19.61 -7.16
N PHE A 85 -0.85 19.78 -6.57
CA PHE A 85 -0.28 18.74 -5.69
C PHE A 85 -1.19 18.49 -4.48
N ASP A 86 -1.75 19.53 -3.87
CA ASP A 86 -2.65 19.41 -2.72
C ASP A 86 -3.89 18.56 -3.04
N PHE A 87 -4.42 18.67 -4.27
CA PHE A 87 -5.51 17.81 -4.71
C PHE A 87 -5.05 16.34 -4.77
N LEU A 88 -3.90 16.06 -5.40
CA LEU A 88 -3.36 14.70 -5.48
C LEU A 88 -3.04 14.15 -4.10
N ASP A 89 -2.45 14.97 -3.23
CA ASP A 89 -2.14 14.58 -1.87
C ASP A 89 -3.41 14.20 -1.10
N LYS A 90 -4.40 15.07 -1.11
CA LYS A 90 -5.64 14.85 -0.35
C LYS A 90 -6.48 13.69 -0.88
N LYS A 91 -6.53 13.51 -2.21
CA LYS A 91 -7.48 12.59 -2.86
C LYS A 91 -6.88 11.23 -3.21
N ILE A 92 -5.55 11.13 -3.25
CA ILE A 92 -4.83 9.91 -3.68
C ILE A 92 -3.76 9.53 -2.66
N LEU A 93 -2.80 10.42 -2.37
CA LEU A 93 -1.66 10.04 -1.53
C LEU A 93 -2.04 9.84 -0.07
N THR A 94 -2.96 10.64 0.46
CA THR A 94 -3.47 10.45 1.83
C THR A 94 -4.22 9.14 2.00
N PRO A 95 -5.18 8.75 1.12
CA PRO A 95 -5.75 7.39 1.11
C PRO A 95 -4.69 6.29 1.03
N MET A 96 -3.67 6.43 0.18
CA MET A 96 -2.59 5.44 0.10
C MET A 96 -1.78 5.36 1.40
N ARG A 97 -1.42 6.50 2.00
CA ARG A 97 -0.75 6.51 3.32
C ARG A 97 -1.61 5.88 4.42
N LEU A 98 -2.92 6.05 4.33
CA LEU A 98 -3.85 5.41 5.26
C LEU A 98 -3.91 3.89 5.04
N ALA A 99 -3.86 3.44 3.78
CA ALA A 99 -3.77 2.02 3.44
C ALA A 99 -2.47 1.39 3.98
N VAL A 100 -1.33 2.10 3.88
CA VAL A 100 -0.05 1.68 4.50
C VAL A 100 -0.21 1.54 6.02
N ALA A 101 -0.86 2.53 6.67
CA ALA A 101 -1.16 2.44 8.10
C ALA A 101 -2.05 1.22 8.44
N GLY A 102 -2.99 0.89 7.55
CA GLY A 102 -3.82 -0.31 7.66
C GLY A 102 -3.01 -1.61 7.59
N THR A 103 -2.05 -1.70 6.67
CA THR A 103 -1.16 -2.86 6.55
C THR A 103 -0.29 -3.01 7.81
N LEU A 104 0.29 -1.92 8.30
CA LEU A 104 1.07 -1.94 9.54
C LEU A 104 0.23 -2.35 10.75
N LEU A 105 -0.94 -1.72 10.95
CA LEU A 105 -1.86 -2.05 12.04
C LEU A 105 -2.30 -3.53 11.99
N GLY A 106 -2.63 -4.02 10.79
CA GLY A 106 -3.01 -5.41 10.60
C GLY A 106 -1.88 -6.38 10.97
N ALA A 107 -0.65 -6.08 10.56
CA ALA A 107 0.51 -6.90 10.87
C ALA A 107 0.83 -6.89 12.38
N GLU A 108 0.82 -5.73 13.04
CA GLU A 108 1.01 -5.62 14.50
C GLU A 108 -0.06 -6.44 15.25
N LYS A 109 -1.34 -6.27 14.88
CA LYS A 109 -2.44 -7.02 15.50
C LYS A 109 -2.34 -8.53 15.27
N ALA A 110 -1.92 -8.96 14.08
CA ALA A 110 -1.71 -10.37 13.78
C ALA A 110 -0.60 -10.97 14.66
N LEU A 111 0.52 -10.26 14.82
CA LEU A 111 1.64 -10.69 15.68
C LEU A 111 1.26 -10.70 17.16
N GLU A 112 0.48 -9.73 17.63
CA GLU A 112 0.03 -9.64 19.03
C GLU A 112 -0.96 -10.74 19.40
N SER A 113 -1.89 -11.08 18.49
CA SER A 113 -3.01 -11.99 18.79
C SER A 113 -2.82 -13.42 18.26
N GLY A 114 -1.93 -13.61 17.27
CA GLY A 114 -1.82 -14.85 16.52
C GLY A 114 -2.99 -15.09 15.55
N GLU A 115 -3.87 -14.09 15.34
CA GLU A 115 -5.03 -14.19 14.46
C GLU A 115 -4.75 -13.61 13.07
N THR A 116 -5.47 -14.10 12.08
CA THR A 116 -5.40 -13.55 10.71
C THR A 116 -6.10 -12.20 10.63
N MET A 117 -5.43 -11.22 10.03
CA MET A 117 -5.97 -9.89 9.74
C MET A 117 -6.08 -9.70 8.22
N TRP A 118 -7.16 -9.06 7.79
CA TRP A 118 -7.43 -8.75 6.39
C TRP A 118 -7.43 -7.23 6.19
N ASN A 119 -6.44 -6.67 5.51
CA ASN A 119 -6.49 -5.27 5.10
C ASN A 119 -7.17 -5.16 3.73
N LEU A 120 -8.28 -4.41 3.62
CA LEU A 120 -9.00 -4.26 2.36
C LEU A 120 -8.30 -3.35 1.36
N SER A 121 -7.28 -2.62 1.79
CA SER A 121 -6.46 -1.75 0.93
C SER A 121 -4.98 -2.04 1.15
N GLY A 122 -4.12 -1.51 0.28
CA GLY A 122 -2.68 -1.84 0.29
C GLY A 122 -2.35 -2.85 -0.80
N GLY A 123 -1.28 -3.63 -0.60
CA GLY A 123 -0.74 -4.52 -1.63
C GLY A 123 -0.05 -3.74 -2.74
N PHE A 124 0.67 -2.66 -2.41
CA PHE A 124 1.32 -1.79 -3.38
C PHE A 124 2.65 -2.37 -3.86
N HIS A 125 2.59 -3.55 -4.46
CA HIS A 125 3.71 -4.44 -4.78
C HIS A 125 4.62 -3.95 -5.91
N HIS A 126 4.19 -2.96 -6.72
CA HIS A 126 5.02 -2.34 -7.75
C HIS A 126 5.87 -1.19 -7.21
N ALA A 127 5.60 -0.66 -6.03
CA ALA A 127 6.42 0.36 -5.40
C ALA A 127 7.62 -0.27 -4.66
N SER A 128 8.69 0.49 -4.56
CA SER A 128 9.88 0.17 -3.76
C SER A 128 10.43 1.41 -3.08
N ASN A 129 11.55 1.29 -2.37
CA ASN A 129 12.27 2.45 -1.86
C ASN A 129 12.96 3.27 -2.96
N LEU A 130 12.96 2.81 -4.22
CA LEU A 130 13.62 3.41 -5.39
C LEU A 130 12.69 3.72 -6.56
N ASN A 131 11.46 3.19 -6.56
CA ASN A 131 10.53 3.33 -7.68
C ASN A 131 9.08 3.40 -7.23
N MET A 132 8.23 3.99 -8.07
CA MET A 132 6.77 4.01 -7.97
C MET A 132 6.18 3.85 -9.36
N GLU A 133 5.30 2.86 -9.53
CA GLU A 133 4.61 2.53 -10.79
C GLU A 133 3.38 1.66 -10.52
N GLY A 134 2.61 1.31 -11.56
CA GLY A 134 1.50 0.36 -11.46
C GLY A 134 0.49 0.72 -10.35
N PHE A 135 0.07 1.97 -10.25
CA PHE A 135 -0.79 2.50 -9.17
C PHE A 135 -0.18 2.46 -7.77
N CYS A 136 1.07 2.05 -7.62
CA CYS A 136 1.74 1.93 -6.34
C CYS A 136 2.71 3.11 -6.14
N ILE A 137 2.41 3.98 -5.17
CA ILE A 137 3.28 5.11 -4.80
C ILE A 137 4.17 4.76 -3.61
N TYR A 138 3.62 4.03 -2.65
CA TYR A 138 4.30 3.63 -1.42
C TYR A 138 4.26 2.10 -1.29
N ASN A 139 5.38 1.45 -1.07
CA ASN A 139 5.41 0.01 -0.77
C ASN A 139 4.98 -0.21 0.68
N ASP A 140 3.72 -0.57 0.88
CA ASP A 140 3.16 -0.78 2.21
C ASP A 140 3.77 -1.98 2.92
N ILE A 141 4.10 -3.05 2.21
CA ILE A 141 4.73 -4.26 2.76
C ILE A 141 6.17 -3.95 3.22
N GLY A 142 6.94 -3.24 2.39
CA GLY A 142 8.30 -2.84 2.72
C GLY A 142 8.37 -1.89 3.92
N ILE A 143 7.49 -0.89 3.95
CA ILE A 143 7.38 0.05 5.07
C ILE A 143 6.96 -0.69 6.34
N THR A 144 5.95 -1.57 6.25
CA THR A 144 5.48 -2.38 7.38
C THR A 144 6.61 -3.26 7.92
N TYR A 145 7.31 -3.99 7.07
CA TYR A 145 8.45 -4.81 7.49
C TYR A 145 9.50 -4.00 8.25
N GLN A 146 9.87 -2.83 7.72
CA GLN A 146 10.83 -1.94 8.36
C GLN A 146 10.34 -1.49 9.75
N GLN A 147 9.06 -1.11 9.87
CA GLN A 147 8.51 -0.66 11.15
C GLN A 147 8.37 -1.80 12.17
N LEU A 148 7.96 -2.99 11.76
CA LEU A 148 7.90 -4.17 12.64
C LEU A 148 9.27 -4.53 13.20
N ARG A 149 10.33 -4.43 12.38
CA ARG A 149 11.73 -4.60 12.83
C ARG A 149 12.13 -3.52 13.83
N LYS A 150 11.87 -2.26 13.51
CA LYS A 150 12.22 -1.09 14.34
C LYS A 150 11.52 -1.11 15.69
N ASN A 151 10.25 -1.54 15.71
CA ASN A 151 9.41 -1.58 16.90
C ASN A 151 9.57 -2.87 17.71
N GLY A 152 10.43 -3.81 17.28
CA GLY A 152 10.73 -5.04 18.01
C GLY A 152 9.66 -6.14 17.88
N TYR A 153 8.69 -6.01 16.96
CA TYR A 153 7.76 -7.09 16.63
C TYR A 153 8.47 -8.23 15.90
N LEU A 154 9.49 -7.93 15.11
CA LEU A 154 10.34 -8.90 14.43
C LEU A 154 11.78 -8.77 14.92
N SER A 155 12.36 -9.89 15.34
CA SER A 155 13.79 -9.99 15.71
C SER A 155 14.67 -10.09 14.44
N GLU A 156 15.99 -9.96 14.60
CA GLU A 156 16.93 -10.05 13.46
C GLU A 156 16.95 -11.42 12.77
N THR A 157 16.46 -12.46 13.42
CA THR A 157 16.46 -13.83 12.91
C THR A 157 15.10 -14.29 12.41
N ASP A 158 14.03 -13.51 12.64
CA ASP A 158 12.69 -13.88 12.20
C ASP A 158 12.60 -13.88 10.67
N LYS A 159 11.98 -14.93 10.15
CA LYS A 159 11.74 -15.12 8.73
C LYS A 159 10.33 -14.67 8.35
N VAL A 160 10.22 -13.98 7.24
CA VAL A 160 8.94 -13.52 6.67
C VAL A 160 8.77 -14.16 5.30
N LEU A 161 7.62 -14.73 5.06
CA LEU A 161 7.19 -15.18 3.74
C LEU A 161 6.14 -14.20 3.20
N ILE A 162 6.40 -13.63 2.05
CA ILE A 162 5.44 -12.84 1.28
C ILE A 162 4.94 -13.72 0.15
N ILE A 163 3.62 -13.91 0.09
CA ILE A 163 2.96 -14.63 -1.01
C ILE A 163 2.16 -13.61 -1.80
N ASP A 164 2.56 -13.37 -3.03
CA ASP A 164 1.89 -12.48 -3.97
C ASP A 164 1.17 -13.35 -5.01
N VAL A 165 -0.12 -13.14 -5.15
CA VAL A 165 -0.98 -13.84 -6.11
C VAL A 165 -1.71 -12.83 -7.03
N ASP A 166 -1.21 -11.60 -7.11
CA ASP A 166 -1.67 -10.66 -8.12
C ASP A 166 -1.31 -11.17 -9.52
N ALA A 167 -2.09 -10.77 -10.53
CA ALA A 167 -1.84 -11.17 -11.90
C ALA A 167 -0.54 -10.58 -12.47
N HIS A 168 -0.04 -9.48 -11.90
CA HIS A 168 1.19 -8.82 -12.31
C HIS A 168 2.36 -9.21 -11.40
N HIS A 169 3.58 -9.23 -11.97
CA HIS A 169 4.79 -9.44 -11.17
C HIS A 169 4.99 -8.35 -10.14
N GLY A 170 5.13 -8.71 -8.85
CA GLY A 170 5.41 -7.81 -7.73
C GLY A 170 6.84 -7.27 -7.73
N ASN A 171 7.26 -6.63 -8.82
CA ASN A 171 8.62 -6.17 -9.06
C ASN A 171 9.16 -5.21 -7.98
N GLY A 172 8.29 -4.39 -7.37
CA GLY A 172 8.65 -3.51 -6.26
C GLY A 172 9.01 -4.29 -4.99
N ASN A 173 8.23 -5.33 -4.66
CA ASN A 173 8.56 -6.23 -3.56
C ASN A 173 9.84 -7.01 -3.84
N ALA A 174 9.97 -7.58 -5.04
CA ALA A 174 11.17 -8.30 -5.44
C ALA A 174 12.43 -7.42 -5.32
N TYR A 175 12.35 -6.17 -5.74
CA TYR A 175 13.44 -5.20 -5.60
C TYR A 175 13.72 -4.83 -4.14
N SER A 176 12.68 -4.57 -3.35
CA SER A 176 12.79 -4.13 -1.96
C SER A 176 13.48 -5.16 -1.06
N PHE A 177 13.28 -6.44 -1.34
CA PHE A 177 13.75 -7.53 -0.50
C PHE A 177 14.87 -8.39 -1.10
N LYS A 178 15.37 -8.08 -2.29
CA LYS A 178 16.38 -8.89 -3.03
C LYS A 178 17.64 -9.25 -2.23
N ASP A 179 18.06 -8.37 -1.32
CA ASP A 179 19.27 -8.54 -0.51
C ASP A 179 18.94 -8.90 0.96
N ASN A 180 17.69 -9.26 1.25
CA ASN A 180 17.23 -9.57 2.61
C ASN A 180 17.03 -11.08 2.79
N GLU A 181 18.01 -11.73 3.43
CA GLU A 181 17.99 -13.18 3.66
C GLU A 181 16.85 -13.65 4.59
N ASN A 182 16.19 -12.75 5.29
CA ASN A 182 15.07 -13.05 6.18
C ASN A 182 13.70 -12.91 5.53
N VAL A 183 13.63 -12.44 4.28
CA VAL A 183 12.37 -12.32 3.55
C VAL A 183 12.39 -13.24 2.33
N HIS A 184 11.38 -14.09 2.25
CA HIS A 184 11.17 -14.99 1.12
C HIS A 184 9.96 -14.50 0.33
N LEU A 185 10.09 -14.44 -0.99
CA LEU A 185 9.02 -14.05 -1.89
C LEU A 185 8.57 -15.28 -2.69
N LEU A 186 7.27 -15.54 -2.67
CA LEU A 186 6.58 -16.44 -3.60
C LEU A 186 5.60 -15.58 -4.40
N ASP A 187 5.97 -15.31 -5.64
CA ASP A 187 5.22 -14.47 -6.57
C ASP A 187 4.66 -15.35 -7.70
N VAL A 188 3.34 -15.40 -7.83
CA VAL A 188 2.63 -16.22 -8.83
C VAL A 188 1.86 -15.27 -9.74
N TYR A 189 2.42 -14.95 -10.88
CA TYR A 189 1.90 -13.98 -11.82
C TYR A 189 1.78 -14.53 -13.25
N ASN A 190 1.06 -13.80 -14.11
CA ASN A 190 0.94 -14.12 -15.52
C ASN A 190 2.02 -13.36 -16.34
N GLU A 191 2.88 -14.09 -17.05
CA GLU A 191 3.94 -13.49 -17.88
C GLU A 191 3.42 -12.73 -19.11
N ASP A 192 2.15 -12.93 -19.47
CA ASP A 192 1.52 -12.34 -20.67
C ASP A 192 0.77 -11.01 -20.38
N ILE A 193 0.88 -10.45 -19.18
CA ILE A 193 0.21 -9.21 -18.76
C ILE A 193 1.21 -8.09 -18.57
#